data_4f71f94d420852ec61d4893f7f7b51e8
#
_entry.id   4f71f94d420852ec61d4893f7f7b51e8
#
_cell.length_a   1.000
_cell.length_b   1.000
_cell.length_c   1.000
_cell.angle_alpha   90.00
_cell.angle_beta   90.00
_cell.angle_gamma   90.00
#
_symmetry.space_group_name_H-M   'P 1'
#
loop_
_entity.id
_entity.type
_entity.pdbx_description
1 polymer ?
#
loop_
_entity_poly.entity_id
_entity_poly.type
_entity_poly.pdbx_seq_one_letter_code
_entity_poly.pdbx_strand_id
1 'polypeptide(L)'
;MIVVGLATERFTVVDFKGSHFEREIVLWGVRWYVAYPISYRQLEEMMEERGVEVDHSSLNRWVLKYAPLLDRAFRALKRRVGGSWRMDETYVRIRGQWKYLYRAVDKTGATVEFLLTARRDRKAALRFLCKAIGHNGLPAKITIDKSGANAAAIASYNLEQNAEIELRQVKYLNNVVEQDHRAIKRQVRPMMGFKSFWSAAVTLAGIELMHMIRKGQLKAAGCLCPA
;
A
#
# COMPACT_ATOMS: atom_id res chain seq x y z
N MET A 1 -17.29 -3.95 -12.58
CA MET A 1 -18.03 -4.78 -11.59
C MET A 1 -17.05 -5.81 -11.05
N ILE A 2 -16.52 -5.61 -9.82
CA ILE A 2 -15.63 -6.60 -9.18
C ILE A 2 -16.55 -7.48 -8.34
N VAL A 3 -16.98 -8.61 -8.92
CA VAL A 3 -17.66 -9.66 -8.18
C VAL A 3 -16.60 -10.42 -7.40
N VAL A 4 -16.62 -10.32 -6.07
CA VAL A 4 -15.86 -11.19 -5.19
C VAL A 4 -16.61 -12.53 -5.14
N GLY A 5 -16.33 -13.41 -6.10
CA GLY A 5 -16.82 -14.77 -6.11
C GLY A 5 -16.11 -15.58 -5.03
N LEU A 6 -16.89 -16.21 -4.17
CA LEU A 6 -16.49 -17.10 -3.09
C LEU A 6 -15.92 -18.42 -3.68
N ALA A 7 -14.60 -18.61 -3.50
CA ALA A 7 -14.04 -19.96 -3.48
C ALA A 7 -13.76 -20.28 -2.00
N THR A 8 -14.42 -21.31 -1.50
CA THR A 8 -14.25 -21.92 -0.19
C THR A 8 -12.81 -22.37 0.01
N GLU A 9 -12.07 -21.67 0.85
CA GLU A 9 -11.07 -22.09 1.82
C GLU A 9 -10.07 -20.95 2.12
N ARG A 10 -10.16 -20.42 3.35
CA ARG A 10 -9.19 -19.51 4.01
C ARG A 10 -9.13 -18.05 3.54
N PHE A 11 -10.19 -17.47 3.07
CA PHE A 11 -10.26 -16.02 2.96
C PHE A 11 -10.78 -15.41 4.27
N THR A 12 -10.02 -14.49 4.84
CA THR A 12 -10.54 -13.66 5.94
C THR A 12 -11.69 -12.85 5.37
N VAL A 13 -12.92 -13.29 5.63
CA VAL A 13 -14.12 -12.57 5.21
C VAL A 13 -14.15 -11.28 6.01
N VAL A 14 -14.11 -10.14 5.32
CA VAL A 14 -14.29 -8.84 5.96
C VAL A 14 -15.72 -8.75 6.44
N ASP A 15 -15.91 -8.68 7.77
CA ASP A 15 -17.23 -8.58 8.38
C ASP A 15 -17.72 -7.12 8.36
N PHE A 16 -18.89 -6.90 7.78
CA PHE A 16 -19.57 -5.61 7.70
C PHE A 16 -20.72 -5.47 8.70
N LYS A 17 -20.86 -6.41 9.66
CA LYS A 17 -21.90 -6.34 10.69
C LYS A 17 -21.83 -5.03 11.48
N GLY A 18 -22.99 -4.49 11.80
CA GLY A 18 -23.12 -3.21 12.51
C GLY A 18 -22.94 -1.96 11.62
N SER A 19 -22.84 -2.11 10.30
CA SER A 19 -23.01 -1.00 9.38
C SER A 19 -24.52 -0.80 9.10
N HIS A 20 -24.98 0.46 9.13
CA HIS A 20 -26.34 0.83 8.72
C HIS A 20 -26.52 0.78 7.18
N PHE A 21 -25.42 0.61 6.46
CA PHE A 21 -25.38 0.60 5.00
C PHE A 21 -25.00 -0.79 4.49
N GLU A 22 -25.50 -1.13 3.32
CA GLU A 22 -25.13 -2.35 2.62
C GLU A 22 -23.62 -2.43 2.36
N ARG A 23 -23.10 -3.65 2.34
CA ARG A 23 -21.66 -3.92 2.15
C ARG A 23 -21.12 -3.24 0.90
N GLU A 24 -21.87 -3.30 -0.18
CA GLU A 24 -21.50 -2.74 -1.49
C GLU A 24 -21.32 -1.22 -1.42
N ILE A 25 -22.20 -0.52 -0.71
CA ILE A 25 -22.16 0.93 -0.50
C ILE A 25 -20.90 1.30 0.30
N VAL A 26 -20.64 0.59 1.39
CA VAL A 26 -19.43 0.80 2.20
C VAL A 26 -18.17 0.58 1.36
N LEU A 27 -18.14 -0.50 0.57
CA LEU A 27 -17.02 -0.81 -0.32
C LEU A 27 -16.80 0.24 -1.41
N TRP A 28 -17.89 0.82 -1.97
CA TRP A 28 -17.77 1.92 -2.94
C TRP A 28 -17.13 3.15 -2.31
N GLY A 29 -17.60 3.57 -1.14
CA GLY A 29 -17.05 4.71 -0.42
C GLY A 29 -15.56 4.52 -0.11
N VAL A 30 -15.19 3.38 0.47
CA VAL A 30 -13.79 3.06 0.77
C VAL A 30 -12.94 3.02 -0.50
N ARG A 31 -13.40 2.30 -1.54
CA ARG A 31 -12.69 2.18 -2.81
C ARG A 31 -12.47 3.54 -3.48
N TRP A 32 -13.49 4.38 -3.56
CA TRP A 32 -13.37 5.67 -4.24
C TRP A 32 -12.40 6.59 -3.52
N TYR A 33 -12.46 6.65 -2.19
CA TYR A 33 -11.52 7.48 -1.42
C TYR A 33 -10.06 7.06 -1.61
N VAL A 34 -9.75 5.76 -1.57
CA VAL A 34 -8.36 5.28 -1.71
C VAL A 34 -7.91 5.16 -3.17
N ALA A 35 -8.84 5.17 -4.13
CA ALA A 35 -8.53 5.05 -5.56
C ALA A 35 -8.39 6.39 -6.28
N TYR A 36 -9.06 7.44 -5.80
CA TYR A 36 -9.13 8.73 -6.47
C TYR A 36 -8.65 9.88 -5.57
N PRO A 37 -8.09 10.96 -6.13
CA PRO A 37 -7.59 12.11 -5.37
C PRO A 37 -8.75 13.05 -4.98
N ILE A 38 -9.67 12.57 -4.17
CA ILE A 38 -10.86 13.28 -3.71
C ILE A 38 -10.85 13.46 -2.19
N SER A 39 -11.51 14.51 -1.70
CA SER A 39 -11.76 14.72 -0.28
C SER A 39 -12.97 13.91 0.19
N TYR A 40 -13.12 13.72 1.51
CA TYR A 40 -14.32 13.09 2.08
C TYR A 40 -15.59 13.89 1.79
N ARG A 41 -15.54 15.21 1.68
CA ARG A 41 -16.69 16.04 1.33
C ARG A 41 -17.12 15.85 -0.12
N GLN A 42 -16.15 15.82 -1.05
CA GLN A 42 -16.48 15.50 -2.44
C GLN A 42 -17.01 14.07 -2.58
N LEU A 43 -16.52 13.14 -1.76
CA LEU A 43 -17.07 11.78 -1.75
C LEU A 43 -18.50 11.73 -1.19
N GLU A 44 -18.80 12.54 -0.17
CA GLU A 44 -20.16 12.74 0.36
C GLU A 44 -21.11 13.23 -0.75
N GLU A 45 -20.76 14.30 -1.46
CA GLU A 45 -21.50 14.82 -2.62
C GLU A 45 -21.71 13.74 -3.70
N MET A 46 -20.66 12.98 -4.05
CA MET A 46 -20.74 11.89 -5.02
C MET A 46 -21.66 10.75 -4.57
N MET A 47 -21.76 10.48 -3.28
CA MET A 47 -22.66 9.46 -2.73
C MET A 47 -24.12 9.96 -2.75
N GLU A 48 -24.35 11.23 -2.37
CA GLU A 48 -25.65 11.87 -2.40
C GLU A 48 -26.23 11.90 -3.82
N GLU A 49 -25.44 12.26 -4.84
CA GLU A 49 -25.84 12.19 -6.26
C GLU A 49 -26.36 10.80 -6.70
N ARG A 50 -26.05 9.76 -5.94
CA ARG A 50 -26.47 8.37 -6.17
C ARG A 50 -27.54 7.89 -5.21
N GLY A 51 -28.15 8.84 -4.49
CA GLY A 51 -29.22 8.56 -3.54
C GLY A 51 -28.75 7.92 -2.24
N VAL A 52 -27.45 8.04 -1.89
CA VAL A 52 -26.89 7.52 -0.64
C VAL A 52 -26.54 8.67 0.29
N GLU A 53 -27.39 8.91 1.28
CA GLU A 53 -27.17 9.92 2.31
C GLU A 53 -26.18 9.41 3.36
N VAL A 54 -24.91 9.82 3.26
CA VAL A 54 -23.84 9.45 4.19
C VAL A 54 -22.90 10.62 4.41
N ASP A 55 -22.68 10.98 5.66
CA ASP A 55 -21.80 12.08 6.01
C ASP A 55 -20.30 11.72 5.86
N HIS A 56 -19.49 12.75 5.61
CA HIS A 56 -18.02 12.60 5.42
C HIS A 56 -17.30 11.98 6.62
N SER A 57 -17.83 12.11 7.85
CA SER A 57 -17.22 11.50 9.02
C SER A 57 -17.49 9.99 9.08
N SER A 58 -18.63 9.55 8.60
CA SER A 58 -18.95 8.13 8.42
C SER A 58 -18.05 7.50 7.33
N LEU A 59 -17.88 8.19 6.20
CA LEU A 59 -16.94 7.77 5.14
C LEU A 59 -15.52 7.65 5.68
N ASN A 60 -15.06 8.61 6.47
CA ASN A 60 -13.76 8.51 7.14
C ASN A 60 -13.67 7.27 8.05
N ARG A 61 -14.69 7.04 8.90
CA ARG A 61 -14.74 5.85 9.77
C ARG A 61 -14.68 4.56 8.97
N TRP A 62 -15.36 4.48 7.81
CA TRP A 62 -15.31 3.32 6.94
C TRP A 62 -13.90 3.08 6.38
N VAL A 63 -13.25 4.11 5.87
CA VAL A 63 -11.87 3.99 5.38
C VAL A 63 -10.94 3.50 6.48
N LEU A 64 -10.99 4.10 7.67
CA LEU A 64 -10.14 3.73 8.80
C LEU A 64 -10.42 2.32 9.32
N LYS A 65 -11.66 1.85 9.25
CA LYS A 65 -12.04 0.49 9.69
C LYS A 65 -11.70 -0.56 8.62
N TYR A 66 -12.08 -0.31 7.38
CA TYR A 66 -12.09 -1.35 6.35
C TYR A 66 -10.83 -1.41 5.48
N ALA A 67 -10.12 -0.29 5.24
CA ALA A 67 -8.91 -0.31 4.41
C ALA A 67 -7.84 -1.30 4.93
N PRO A 68 -7.52 -1.38 6.24
CA PRO A 68 -6.54 -2.36 6.72
C PRO A 68 -7.05 -3.80 6.67
N LEU A 69 -8.36 -4.02 6.82
CA LEU A 69 -8.95 -5.35 6.69
C LEU A 69 -8.89 -5.84 5.25
N LEU A 70 -9.20 -4.96 4.30
CA LEU A 70 -9.09 -5.24 2.87
C LEU A 70 -7.62 -5.50 2.48
N ASP A 71 -6.67 -4.65 2.90
CA ASP A 71 -5.23 -4.90 2.64
C ASP A 71 -4.81 -6.28 3.14
N ARG A 72 -5.19 -6.65 4.36
CA ARG A 72 -4.88 -7.98 4.91
C ARG A 72 -5.48 -9.12 4.09
N ALA A 73 -6.76 -9.01 3.72
CA ALA A 73 -7.45 -10.04 2.94
C ALA A 73 -6.81 -10.20 1.55
N PHE A 74 -6.49 -9.10 0.89
CA PHE A 74 -5.92 -9.13 -0.46
C PHE A 74 -4.43 -9.51 -0.50
N ARG A 75 -3.68 -9.38 0.59
CA ARG A 75 -2.27 -9.82 0.65
C ARG A 75 -2.10 -11.31 0.37
N ALA A 76 -3.06 -12.14 0.76
CA ALA A 76 -3.06 -13.56 0.45
C ALA A 76 -3.17 -13.85 -1.05
N LEU A 77 -3.77 -12.94 -1.81
CA LEU A 77 -3.94 -13.02 -3.27
C LEU A 77 -2.80 -12.40 -4.05
N LYS A 78 -1.86 -11.74 -3.39
CA LYS A 78 -0.74 -11.07 -4.05
C LYS A 78 0.11 -12.07 -4.83
N ARG A 79 0.40 -11.75 -6.09
CA ARG A 79 1.33 -12.51 -6.92
C ARG A 79 2.75 -12.35 -6.37
N ARG A 80 3.58 -13.37 -6.56
CA ARG A 80 5.00 -13.31 -6.22
C ARG A 80 5.69 -12.21 -7.03
N VAL A 81 6.59 -11.49 -6.38
CA VAL A 81 7.41 -10.46 -7.00
C VAL A 81 8.75 -11.03 -7.44
N GLY A 82 9.40 -10.36 -8.39
CA GLY A 82 10.74 -10.77 -8.83
C GLY A 82 11.81 -10.56 -7.75
N GLY A 83 12.92 -11.31 -7.81
CA GLY A 83 14.02 -11.25 -6.83
C GLY A 83 14.97 -10.06 -6.98
N SER A 84 14.71 -9.09 -7.87
CA SER A 84 15.51 -7.87 -8.03
C SER A 84 14.66 -6.66 -7.67
N TRP A 85 14.94 -6.06 -6.50
CA TRP A 85 14.15 -4.97 -5.95
C TRP A 85 14.81 -3.61 -6.15
N ARG A 86 13.99 -2.56 -6.17
CA ARG A 86 14.40 -1.15 -6.11
C ARG A 86 13.73 -0.56 -4.90
N MET A 87 14.53 -0.05 -3.99
CA MET A 87 14.07 0.49 -2.70
C MET A 87 14.38 1.97 -2.62
N ASP A 88 13.39 2.74 -2.22
CA ASP A 88 13.53 4.18 -2.00
C ASP A 88 12.50 4.66 -0.97
N GLU A 89 12.66 5.85 -0.45
CA GLU A 89 11.70 6.49 0.42
C GLU A 89 11.16 7.80 -0.16
N THR A 90 9.91 8.08 0.16
CA THR A 90 9.25 9.34 -0.15
C THR A 90 8.65 9.96 1.10
N TYR A 91 8.20 11.22 1.00
CA TYR A 91 7.72 12.00 2.13
C TYR A 91 6.20 12.07 2.16
N VAL A 92 5.64 11.99 3.37
CA VAL A 92 4.23 12.17 3.67
C VAL A 92 4.08 13.15 4.83
N ARG A 93 3.16 14.13 4.71
CA ARG A 93 2.95 15.15 5.75
C ARG A 93 1.97 14.63 6.79
N ILE A 94 2.39 14.63 8.08
CA ILE A 94 1.56 14.22 9.21
C ILE A 94 1.70 15.25 10.32
N ARG A 95 0.58 15.86 10.73
CA ARG A 95 0.58 16.98 11.72
C ARG A 95 1.58 18.07 11.37
N GLY A 96 1.65 18.45 10.11
CA GLY A 96 2.58 19.46 9.65
C GLY A 96 4.03 19.00 9.49
N GLN A 97 4.40 17.82 9.98
CA GLN A 97 5.76 17.28 9.92
C GLN A 97 5.92 16.27 8.77
N TRP A 98 7.09 16.27 8.15
CA TRP A 98 7.44 15.25 7.15
C TRP A 98 7.79 13.93 7.82
N LYS A 99 7.16 12.86 7.37
CA LYS A 99 7.41 11.47 7.72
C LYS A 99 7.78 10.70 6.45
N TYR A 100 8.29 9.49 6.61
CA TYR A 100 8.92 8.74 5.52
C TYR A 100 8.11 7.50 5.17
N LEU A 101 7.78 7.37 3.90
CA LEU A 101 7.17 6.17 3.35
C LEU A 101 8.24 5.40 2.56
N TYR A 102 8.78 4.35 3.16
CA TYR A 102 9.65 3.40 2.49
C TYR A 102 8.83 2.56 1.53
N ARG A 103 9.36 2.33 0.36
CA ARG A 103 8.73 1.50 -0.67
C ARG A 103 9.78 0.69 -1.43
N ALA A 104 9.39 -0.51 -1.84
CA ALA A 104 10.16 -1.27 -2.80
C ALA A 104 9.26 -1.78 -3.92
N VAL A 105 9.80 -1.78 -5.13
CA VAL A 105 9.20 -2.39 -6.32
C VAL A 105 10.20 -3.35 -6.94
N ASP A 106 9.73 -4.35 -7.67
CA ASP A 106 10.63 -5.22 -8.44
C ASP A 106 11.02 -4.58 -9.79
N LYS A 107 11.77 -5.31 -10.60
CA LYS A 107 12.24 -4.81 -11.92
C LYS A 107 11.10 -4.48 -12.89
N THR A 108 9.90 -5.06 -12.71
CA THR A 108 8.72 -4.84 -13.54
C THR A 108 7.85 -3.69 -13.01
N GLY A 109 8.21 -3.12 -11.85
CA GLY A 109 7.42 -2.11 -11.16
C GLY A 109 6.35 -2.69 -10.24
N ALA A 110 6.29 -4.01 -10.04
CA ALA A 110 5.37 -4.62 -9.09
C ALA A 110 5.74 -4.25 -7.66
N THR A 111 4.77 -3.80 -6.87
CA THR A 111 4.97 -3.40 -5.48
C THR A 111 5.41 -4.59 -4.64
N VAL A 112 6.61 -4.51 -4.06
CA VAL A 112 7.14 -5.49 -3.12
C VAL A 112 6.53 -5.24 -1.74
N GLU A 113 6.79 -4.06 -1.16
CA GLU A 113 6.29 -3.71 0.17
C GLU A 113 6.37 -2.19 0.38
N PHE A 114 5.66 -1.72 1.40
CA PHE A 114 5.71 -0.34 1.88
C PHE A 114 5.66 -0.29 3.41
N LEU A 115 6.22 0.78 3.98
CA LEU A 115 6.22 1.03 5.43
C LEU A 115 6.30 2.52 5.73
N LEU A 116 5.32 3.05 6.44
CA LEU A 116 5.36 4.40 6.97
C LEU A 116 6.21 4.44 8.26
N THR A 117 7.16 5.37 8.34
CA THR A 117 8.07 5.52 9.48
C THR A 117 8.15 6.99 9.94
N ALA A 118 8.41 7.18 11.22
CA ALA A 118 8.58 8.52 11.78
C ALA A 118 9.95 9.14 11.44
N ARG A 119 10.98 8.29 11.25
CA ARG A 119 12.38 8.70 11.02
C ARG A 119 12.93 8.02 9.76
N ARG A 120 13.94 8.64 9.18
CA ARG A 120 14.77 8.11 8.09
C ARG A 120 16.14 7.73 8.68
N ASP A 121 16.23 6.55 9.22
CA ASP A 121 17.45 6.02 9.82
C ASP A 121 17.64 4.54 9.49
N ARG A 122 18.81 3.99 9.87
CA ARG A 122 19.14 2.58 9.66
C ARG A 122 18.10 1.64 10.28
N LYS A 123 17.58 1.95 11.48
CA LYS A 123 16.59 1.11 12.17
C LYS A 123 15.27 1.06 11.40
N ALA A 124 14.83 2.18 10.84
CA ALA A 124 13.62 2.25 10.02
C ALA A 124 13.80 1.48 8.71
N ALA A 125 14.94 1.65 8.02
CA ALA A 125 15.28 0.92 6.82
C ALA A 125 15.38 -0.60 7.06
N LEU A 126 16.02 -1.03 8.15
CA LEU A 126 16.12 -2.44 8.52
C LEU A 126 14.74 -3.03 8.82
N ARG A 127 13.88 -2.33 9.59
CA ARG A 127 12.50 -2.76 9.84
C ARG A 127 11.69 -2.91 8.57
N PHE A 128 11.85 -1.99 7.62
CA PHE A 128 11.23 -2.10 6.31
C PHE A 128 11.74 -3.34 5.55
N LEU A 129 13.04 -3.56 5.53
CA LEU A 129 13.69 -4.69 4.85
C LEU A 129 13.21 -6.03 5.43
N CYS A 130 13.22 -6.18 6.76
CA CYS A 130 12.69 -7.38 7.43
C CYS A 130 11.22 -7.64 7.07
N LYS A 131 10.39 -6.58 7.06
CA LYS A 131 8.98 -6.69 6.64
C LYS A 131 8.87 -7.15 5.19
N ALA A 132 9.63 -6.54 4.28
CA ALA A 132 9.59 -6.86 2.85
C ALA A 132 10.03 -8.30 2.58
N ILE A 133 11.10 -8.75 3.19
CA ILE A 133 11.63 -10.12 3.07
C ILE A 133 10.67 -11.14 3.70
N GLY A 134 10.13 -10.85 4.88
CA GLY A 134 9.18 -11.72 5.56
C GLY A 134 7.91 -12.01 4.75
N HIS A 135 7.46 -11.06 3.92
CA HIS A 135 6.28 -11.23 3.08
C HIS A 135 6.58 -11.76 1.67
N ASN A 136 7.78 -11.52 1.12
CA ASN A 136 8.04 -11.78 -0.29
C ASN A 136 9.23 -12.72 -0.54
N GLY A 137 9.92 -13.17 0.52
CA GLY A 137 11.15 -13.96 0.43
C GLY A 137 12.40 -13.10 0.22
N LEU A 138 13.56 -13.74 0.29
CA LEU A 138 14.86 -13.09 0.16
C LEU A 138 15.11 -12.67 -1.30
N PRO A 139 15.40 -11.38 -1.57
CA PRO A 139 15.80 -10.96 -2.92
C PRO A 139 17.25 -11.32 -3.22
N ALA A 140 17.55 -11.58 -4.48
CA ALA A 140 18.94 -11.74 -4.92
C ALA A 140 19.69 -10.40 -4.91
N LYS A 141 18.98 -9.28 -5.20
CA LYS A 141 19.60 -7.96 -5.24
C LYS A 141 18.64 -6.83 -4.90
N ILE A 142 19.17 -5.78 -4.28
CA ILE A 142 18.45 -4.55 -4.00
C ILE A 142 19.22 -3.37 -4.58
N THR A 143 18.53 -2.58 -5.41
CA THR A 143 19.03 -1.30 -5.92
C THR A 143 18.51 -0.18 -5.05
N ILE A 144 19.37 0.72 -4.63
CA ILE A 144 19.05 1.94 -3.90
C ILE A 144 19.70 3.15 -4.58
N ASP A 145 19.27 4.35 -4.18
CA ASP A 145 20.06 5.56 -4.41
C ASP A 145 21.32 5.56 -3.52
N LYS A 146 22.02 6.69 -3.44
CA LYS A 146 23.19 6.83 -2.55
C LYS A 146 22.81 6.99 -1.06
N SER A 147 21.70 6.42 -0.59
CA SER A 147 21.26 6.49 0.81
C SER A 147 22.15 5.62 1.71
N GLY A 148 22.94 6.25 2.58
CA GLY A 148 23.77 5.54 3.55
C GLY A 148 22.94 4.71 4.55
N ALA A 149 21.76 5.17 4.94
CA ALA A 149 20.88 4.45 5.87
C ALA A 149 20.37 3.13 5.27
N ASN A 150 19.99 3.13 3.98
CA ASN A 150 19.54 1.95 3.28
C ASN A 150 20.69 0.95 3.07
N ALA A 151 21.87 1.44 2.68
CA ALA A 151 23.06 0.59 2.53
C ALA A 151 23.46 -0.07 3.84
N ALA A 152 23.50 0.70 4.94
CA ALA A 152 23.80 0.18 6.27
C ALA A 152 22.77 -0.85 6.77
N ALA A 153 21.48 -0.67 6.41
CA ALA A 153 20.43 -1.62 6.76
C ALA A 153 20.58 -2.96 6.03
N ILE A 154 20.91 -2.93 4.73
CA ILE A 154 21.14 -4.14 3.93
C ILE A 154 22.40 -4.87 4.43
N ALA A 155 23.50 -4.15 4.72
CA ALA A 155 24.72 -4.73 5.28
C ALA A 155 24.44 -5.39 6.65
N SER A 156 23.69 -4.71 7.54
CA SER A 156 23.30 -5.30 8.83
C SER A 156 22.45 -6.55 8.66
N TYR A 157 21.49 -6.55 7.74
CA TYR A 157 20.65 -7.72 7.48
C TYR A 157 21.47 -8.91 6.97
N ASN A 158 22.39 -8.67 6.00
CA ASN A 158 23.26 -9.72 5.49
C ASN A 158 24.13 -10.34 6.59
N LEU A 159 24.68 -9.51 7.48
CA LEU A 159 25.50 -9.97 8.61
C LEU A 159 24.67 -10.76 9.63
N GLU A 160 23.51 -10.23 10.04
CA GLU A 160 22.68 -10.81 11.10
C GLU A 160 21.98 -12.11 10.67
N GLN A 161 21.61 -12.22 9.39
CA GLN A 161 20.86 -13.35 8.84
C GLN A 161 21.69 -14.28 7.97
N ASN A 162 23.01 -14.06 7.89
CA ASN A 162 23.92 -14.78 6.98
C ASN A 162 23.37 -14.84 5.54
N ALA A 163 22.90 -13.69 5.06
CA ALA A 163 22.27 -13.53 3.74
C ALA A 163 23.25 -12.88 2.76
N GLU A 164 23.07 -13.12 1.47
CA GLU A 164 23.94 -12.60 0.40
C GLU A 164 23.15 -11.69 -0.55
N ILE A 165 22.48 -10.66 -0.03
CA ILE A 165 21.76 -9.70 -0.86
C ILE A 165 22.78 -8.79 -1.56
N GLU A 166 22.82 -8.83 -2.90
CA GLU A 166 23.66 -7.92 -3.71
C GLU A 166 23.14 -6.48 -3.59
N LEU A 167 23.96 -5.57 -3.04
CA LEU A 167 23.65 -4.16 -3.00
C LEU A 167 24.11 -3.45 -4.27
N ARG A 168 23.20 -2.72 -4.94
CA ARG A 168 23.50 -1.84 -6.08
C ARG A 168 23.15 -0.40 -5.76
N GLN A 169 24.12 0.49 -5.90
CA GLN A 169 23.94 1.94 -5.72
C GLN A 169 23.97 2.63 -7.09
N VAL A 170 22.83 2.58 -7.80
CA VAL A 170 22.71 3.09 -9.16
C VAL A 170 21.46 3.95 -9.30
N LYS A 171 21.65 5.26 -9.37
CA LYS A 171 20.55 6.25 -9.35
C LYS A 171 19.52 6.03 -10.49
N TYR A 172 19.97 5.85 -11.74
CA TYR A 172 19.05 5.73 -12.88
C TYR A 172 18.15 4.47 -12.82
N LEU A 173 18.59 3.41 -12.14
CA LEU A 173 17.76 2.21 -11.95
C LEU A 173 16.63 2.41 -10.93
N ASN A 174 16.70 3.48 -10.12
CA ASN A 174 15.65 3.84 -9.18
C ASN A 174 14.50 4.64 -9.81
N ASN A 175 14.60 5.05 -11.08
CA ASN A 175 13.52 5.74 -11.79
C ASN A 175 12.18 4.97 -11.72
N VAL A 176 12.21 3.64 -11.68
CA VAL A 176 11.00 2.80 -11.59
C VAL A 176 10.27 3.04 -10.26
N VAL A 177 10.97 3.04 -9.11
CA VAL A 177 10.35 3.32 -7.82
C VAL A 177 9.99 4.79 -7.66
N GLU A 178 10.75 5.72 -8.25
CA GLU A 178 10.42 7.15 -8.27
C GLU A 178 9.12 7.43 -9.05
N GLN A 179 8.93 6.78 -10.20
CA GLN A 179 7.66 6.85 -10.95
C GLN A 179 6.49 6.29 -10.13
N ASP A 180 6.74 5.20 -9.43
CA ASP A 180 5.76 4.57 -8.56
C ASP A 180 5.38 5.48 -7.37
N HIS A 181 6.32 6.24 -6.83
CA HIS A 181 6.05 7.29 -5.83
C HIS A 181 5.10 8.37 -6.34
N ARG A 182 5.18 8.74 -7.64
CA ARG A 182 4.28 9.76 -8.22
C ARG A 182 2.82 9.33 -8.17
N ALA A 183 2.54 8.03 -8.37
CA ALA A 183 1.18 7.51 -8.28
C ALA A 183 0.60 7.67 -6.88
N ILE A 184 1.38 7.36 -5.84
CA ILE A 184 0.96 7.54 -4.44
C ILE A 184 0.82 9.03 -4.09
N LYS A 185 1.81 9.86 -4.48
CA LYS A 185 1.78 11.31 -4.23
C LYS A 185 0.55 11.97 -4.88
N ARG A 186 0.12 11.52 -6.05
CA ARG A 186 -1.09 12.04 -6.71
C ARG A 186 -2.33 11.85 -5.84
N GLN A 187 -2.44 10.72 -5.12
CA GLN A 187 -3.56 10.44 -4.22
C GLN A 187 -3.44 11.24 -2.91
N VAL A 188 -2.23 11.33 -2.35
CA VAL A 188 -2.00 11.90 -1.02
C VAL A 188 -1.97 13.43 -1.05
N ARG A 189 -1.52 14.05 -2.14
CA ARG A 189 -1.34 15.52 -2.24
C ARG A 189 -2.64 16.30 -1.97
N PRO A 190 -3.81 15.96 -2.53
CA PRO A 190 -5.06 16.65 -2.25
C PRO A 190 -5.56 16.49 -0.81
N MET A 191 -5.09 15.47 -0.09
CA MET A 191 -5.44 15.25 1.32
C MET A 191 -4.78 16.29 2.26
N MET A 192 -3.88 17.16 1.75
CA MET A 192 -3.18 18.22 2.48
C MET A 192 -2.43 17.75 3.74
N GLY A 193 -2.19 16.46 3.87
CA GLY A 193 -1.56 15.80 5.01
C GLY A 193 -2.55 15.07 5.93
N PHE A 194 -2.01 14.35 6.88
CA PHE A 194 -2.77 13.51 7.80
C PHE A 194 -2.78 14.07 9.22
N LYS A 195 -3.90 13.91 9.94
CA LYS A 195 -4.06 14.34 11.33
C LYS A 195 -3.36 13.42 12.35
N SER A 196 -3.10 12.16 12.00
CA SER A 196 -2.41 11.21 12.88
C SER A 196 -1.56 10.22 12.07
N PHE A 197 -0.54 9.65 12.74
CA PHE A 197 0.32 8.64 12.14
C PHE A 197 -0.48 7.36 11.80
N TRP A 198 -1.41 6.98 12.69
CA TRP A 198 -2.26 5.82 12.48
C TRP A 198 -3.19 5.99 11.27
N SER A 199 -3.90 7.12 11.17
CA SER A 199 -4.78 7.38 10.02
C SER A 199 -4.00 7.43 8.71
N ALA A 200 -2.78 8.00 8.72
CA ALA A 200 -1.89 7.98 7.57
C ALA A 200 -1.51 6.55 7.15
N ALA A 201 -1.10 5.71 8.11
CA ALA A 201 -0.70 4.32 7.84
C ALA A 201 -1.86 3.51 7.24
N VAL A 202 -3.06 3.67 7.81
CA VAL A 202 -4.28 2.99 7.35
C VAL A 202 -4.70 3.44 5.93
N THR A 203 -4.75 4.75 5.71
CA THR A 203 -5.13 5.28 4.39
C THR A 203 -4.12 4.90 3.32
N LEU A 204 -2.82 4.99 3.63
CA LEU A 204 -1.76 4.57 2.73
C LEU A 204 -1.86 3.07 2.39
N ALA A 205 -2.22 2.21 3.34
CA ALA A 205 -2.45 0.79 3.06
C ALA A 205 -3.57 0.58 2.02
N GLY A 206 -4.67 1.31 2.15
CA GLY A 206 -5.75 1.29 1.15
C GLY A 206 -5.30 1.81 -0.23
N ILE A 207 -4.55 2.90 -0.27
CA ILE A 207 -4.01 3.48 -1.52
C ILE A 207 -3.05 2.49 -2.19
N GLU A 208 -2.15 1.87 -1.44
CA GLU A 208 -1.20 0.87 -1.95
C GLU A 208 -1.92 -0.38 -2.45
N LEU A 209 -2.98 -0.84 -1.74
CA LEU A 209 -3.82 -1.93 -2.20
C LEU A 209 -4.44 -1.60 -3.57
N MET A 210 -5.06 -0.43 -3.72
CA MET A 210 -5.64 0.01 -5.00
C MET A 210 -4.59 0.13 -6.09
N HIS A 211 -3.37 0.55 -5.73
CA HIS A 211 -2.26 0.63 -6.66
C HIS A 211 -1.82 -0.76 -7.14
N MET A 212 -1.71 -1.75 -6.24
CA MET A 212 -1.44 -3.15 -6.59
C MET A 212 -2.53 -3.75 -7.48
N ILE A 213 -3.81 -3.46 -7.21
CA ILE A 213 -4.93 -3.90 -8.05
C ILE A 213 -4.80 -3.35 -9.47
N ARG A 214 -4.52 -2.04 -9.62
CA ARG A 214 -4.33 -1.40 -10.92
C ARG A 214 -3.14 -1.96 -11.71
N LYS A 215 -2.11 -2.41 -11.03
CA LYS A 215 -0.95 -3.09 -11.64
C LYS A 215 -1.22 -4.56 -12.00
N GLY A 216 -2.40 -5.09 -11.72
CA GLY A 216 -2.72 -6.49 -11.94
C GLY A 216 -1.92 -7.46 -11.06
N GLN A 217 -1.46 -7.01 -9.89
CA GLN A 217 -0.62 -7.82 -8.99
C GLN A 217 -1.39 -8.84 -8.15
N LEU A 218 -2.70 -8.88 -8.25
CA LEU A 218 -3.52 -9.86 -7.54
C LEU A 218 -3.87 -11.03 -8.47
N LYS A 219 -3.87 -12.23 -7.91
CA LYS A 219 -4.44 -13.39 -8.58
C LYS A 219 -5.94 -13.14 -8.75
N ALA A 220 -6.47 -13.33 -9.94
CA ALA A 220 -7.90 -13.38 -10.12
C ALA A 220 -8.42 -14.55 -9.27
N ALA A 221 -9.29 -14.29 -8.30
CA ALA A 221 -10.14 -15.32 -7.73
C ALA A 221 -10.93 -15.87 -8.91
N GLY A 222 -10.75 -17.17 -9.23
CA GLY A 222 -11.17 -17.80 -10.46
C GLY A 222 -12.38 -17.15 -11.11
N CYS A 223 -12.16 -16.49 -12.22
CA CYS A 223 -13.24 -16.10 -13.12
C CYS A 223 -13.65 -17.39 -13.81
N LEU A 224 -14.67 -18.07 -13.30
CA LEU A 224 -15.50 -18.96 -14.09
C LEU A 224 -16.20 -18.06 -15.12
N CYS A 225 -15.55 -17.80 -16.26
CA CYS A 225 -16.28 -17.42 -17.45
C CYS A 225 -17.07 -18.67 -17.86
N PRO A 226 -18.40 -18.64 -17.85
CA PRO A 226 -19.16 -19.63 -18.60
C PRO A 226 -18.84 -19.40 -20.07
N ALA A 227 -18.52 -20.48 -20.75
CA ALA A 227 -18.33 -20.56 -22.20
C ALA A 227 -19.60 -20.11 -22.94
#